data_787168c134b15564f8c81861b9d8fd63
#
_entry.id   787168c134b15564f8c81861b9d8fd63
#
_cell.length_a   1.000
_cell.length_b   1.000
_cell.length_c   1.000
_cell.angle_alpha   90.00
_cell.angle_beta   90.00
_cell.angle_gamma   90.00
#
_symmetry.space_group_name_H-M   'P 1'
#
loop_
_entity.id
_entity.type
_entity.pdbx_description
1 polymer ?
#
loop_
_entity_poly.entity_id
_entity_poly.type
_entity_poly.pdbx_seq_one_letter_code
_entity_poly.pdbx_strand_id
1 'polypeptide(L)'
;MARFKDWETEKSGPGLFFVLIALVVVAVLGARYLGFYPGSGDGITLTQTEPPMVTEFVQPLGPVVAVYHTHTSQNYAPKTSFATGQPGDIVQIGQAFAQALEVRGIGAVHAQSVHDYPVFRVAYENAAETVAATVSANRSLQMVFDIHRDGLPASAKADRVVTKINGLEVAKILLVVGKDNPNYAQNLAFAKELEARMEEMYPGLCRGVITKEGTYNQTQHLQSVAVYIGSYPQNTVAQAERSAQLLGNVVATMVQEPY
;
A
#
# COMPACT_ATOMS: atom_id res chain seq x y z
N MET A 1 -31.79 48.87 14.64
CA MET A 1 -31.96 48.28 15.97
C MET A 1 -32.80 47.03 15.82
N ALA A 2 -32.22 45.87 15.80
CA ALA A 2 -32.93 44.58 15.78
C ALA A 2 -32.55 43.84 17.06
N ARG A 3 -33.60 43.49 17.85
CA ARG A 3 -33.49 42.80 19.13
C ARG A 3 -33.17 41.34 18.90
N PHE A 4 -32.13 40.80 19.48
CA PHE A 4 -31.89 39.38 19.67
C PHE A 4 -32.87 38.83 20.70
N LYS A 5 -33.52 37.70 20.37
CA LYS A 5 -34.41 36.97 21.23
C LYS A 5 -33.62 35.82 21.86
N ASP A 6 -33.47 35.87 23.20
CA ASP A 6 -32.79 34.83 23.96
C ASP A 6 -33.56 33.52 23.91
N TRP A 7 -32.84 32.41 23.57
CA TRP A 7 -33.36 31.06 23.61
C TRP A 7 -33.03 30.45 24.96
N GLU A 8 -34.02 30.38 25.84
CA GLU A 8 -33.89 29.68 27.10
C GLU A 8 -33.83 28.17 26.86
N THR A 9 -32.74 27.53 27.29
CA THR A 9 -32.59 26.08 27.33
C THR A 9 -33.34 25.55 28.57
N GLU A 10 -34.45 24.86 28.37
CA GLU A 10 -35.16 24.09 29.40
C GLU A 10 -34.22 22.97 29.91
N LYS A 11 -33.82 23.07 31.16
CA LYS A 11 -33.08 22.02 31.87
C LYS A 11 -34.06 20.90 32.22
N SER A 12 -34.00 19.77 31.49
CA SER A 12 -34.64 18.54 31.91
C SER A 12 -34.01 18.07 33.22
N GLY A 13 -34.77 18.12 34.34
CA GLY A 13 -34.31 17.76 35.66
C GLY A 13 -34.01 16.25 35.79
N PRO A 14 -33.20 15.85 36.81
CA PRO A 14 -32.77 14.47 37.03
C PRO A 14 -33.92 13.46 37.24
N GLY A 15 -35.16 13.92 37.45
CA GLY A 15 -36.34 13.07 37.70
C GLY A 15 -36.70 12.14 36.51
N LEU A 16 -36.51 12.58 35.26
CA LEU A 16 -36.91 11.77 34.08
C LEU A 16 -35.98 10.55 33.91
N PHE A 17 -34.70 10.70 34.26
CA PHE A 17 -33.72 9.62 34.19
C PHE A 17 -34.00 8.50 35.19
N PHE A 18 -34.38 8.86 36.43
CA PHE A 18 -34.72 7.89 37.46
C PHE A 18 -36.07 7.19 37.18
N VAL A 19 -37.04 7.86 36.56
CA VAL A 19 -38.29 7.25 36.16
C VAL A 19 -38.07 6.21 35.07
N LEU A 20 -37.16 6.47 34.09
CA LEU A 20 -36.81 5.50 33.03
C LEU A 20 -36.11 4.25 33.61
N ILE A 21 -35.18 4.44 34.56
CA ILE A 21 -34.51 3.31 35.25
C ILE A 21 -35.52 2.48 36.02
N ALA A 22 -36.43 3.11 36.75
CA ALA A 22 -37.48 2.41 37.52
C ALA A 22 -38.39 1.58 36.60
N LEU A 23 -38.80 2.12 35.44
CA LEU A 23 -39.60 1.39 34.45
C LEU A 23 -38.87 0.19 33.84
N VAL A 24 -37.55 0.29 33.56
CA VAL A 24 -36.76 -0.84 33.07
C VAL A 24 -36.66 -1.92 34.16
N VAL A 25 -36.41 -1.57 35.41
CA VAL A 25 -36.33 -2.53 36.54
C VAL A 25 -37.66 -3.25 36.71
N VAL A 26 -38.81 -2.54 36.68
CA VAL A 26 -40.13 -3.13 36.81
C VAL A 26 -40.41 -4.07 35.59
N ALA A 27 -40.04 -3.69 34.37
CA ALA A 27 -40.20 -4.54 33.18
C ALA A 27 -39.37 -5.82 33.28
N VAL A 28 -38.12 -5.76 33.76
CA VAL A 28 -37.23 -6.93 33.96
C VAL A 28 -37.78 -7.85 35.06
N LEU A 29 -38.21 -7.29 36.20
CA LEU A 29 -38.81 -8.06 37.26
C LEU A 29 -40.17 -8.66 36.91
N GLY A 30 -40.98 -7.92 36.13
CA GLY A 30 -42.25 -8.42 35.59
C GLY A 30 -42.07 -9.55 34.58
N ALA A 31 -41.11 -9.46 33.68
CA ALA A 31 -40.78 -10.50 32.73
C ALA A 31 -40.28 -11.79 33.46
N ARG A 32 -39.55 -11.62 34.57
CA ARG A 32 -39.11 -12.74 35.39
C ARG A 32 -40.24 -13.41 36.15
N TYR A 33 -41.22 -12.63 36.63
CA TYR A 33 -42.40 -13.14 37.38
C TYR A 33 -43.40 -13.83 36.43
N LEU A 34 -43.49 -13.40 35.18
CA LEU A 34 -44.38 -13.94 34.18
C LEU A 34 -43.78 -15.10 33.36
N GLY A 35 -42.62 -15.61 33.74
CA GLY A 35 -42.01 -16.79 33.15
C GLY A 35 -41.47 -16.60 31.70
N PHE A 36 -41.24 -15.34 31.26
CA PHE A 36 -40.65 -15.04 29.96
C PHE A 36 -39.15 -15.24 29.91
N TYR A 37 -38.50 -15.55 31.07
CA TYR A 37 -37.12 -16.02 31.12
C TYR A 37 -37.15 -17.55 31.28
N PRO A 38 -36.54 -18.32 30.39
CA PRO A 38 -36.46 -19.76 30.55
C PRO A 38 -35.69 -20.07 31.85
N GLY A 39 -36.43 -20.60 32.83
CA GLY A 39 -35.90 -21.05 34.10
C GLY A 39 -35.09 -22.33 33.90
N SER A 40 -33.98 -22.38 34.62
CA SER A 40 -33.16 -23.53 34.91
C SER A 40 -33.97 -24.81 35.08
N GLY A 41 -33.79 -25.76 34.19
CA GLY A 41 -34.29 -27.17 34.35
C GLY A 41 -34.12 -27.90 33.05
N ASP A 42 -32.97 -28.49 32.88
CA ASP A 42 -32.68 -29.87 32.47
C ASP A 42 -31.26 -29.92 31.92
N GLY A 43 -30.50 -30.88 32.39
CA GLY A 43 -29.08 -30.98 32.14
C GLY A 43 -28.71 -30.98 30.67
N ILE A 44 -28.11 -29.89 30.25
CA ILE A 44 -27.40 -29.80 28.97
C ILE A 44 -26.12 -30.59 29.18
N THR A 45 -26.06 -31.78 28.62
CA THR A 45 -24.78 -32.47 28.34
C THR A 45 -23.96 -31.56 27.46
N LEU A 46 -22.94 -30.91 28.00
CA LEU A 46 -21.95 -30.16 27.26
C LEU A 46 -21.19 -31.19 26.39
N THR A 47 -21.68 -31.45 25.18
CA THR A 47 -20.80 -31.91 24.14
C THR A 47 -19.73 -30.82 24.01
N GLN A 48 -18.49 -31.13 24.37
CA GLN A 48 -17.34 -30.28 24.03
C GLN A 48 -17.27 -30.27 22.50
N THR A 49 -17.96 -29.32 21.89
CA THR A 49 -17.58 -28.83 20.58
C THR A 49 -16.24 -28.12 20.79
N GLU A 50 -15.17 -28.74 20.28
CA GLU A 50 -13.89 -28.01 20.18
C GLU A 50 -14.18 -26.65 19.60
N PRO A 51 -13.63 -25.58 20.21
CA PRO A 51 -13.78 -24.24 19.65
C PRO A 51 -13.31 -24.32 18.19
N PRO A 52 -14.00 -23.62 17.26
CA PRO A 52 -13.51 -23.56 15.89
C PRO A 52 -12.04 -23.17 15.96
N MET A 53 -11.18 -23.98 15.30
CA MET A 53 -9.76 -23.65 15.16
C MET A 53 -9.72 -22.24 14.55
N VAL A 54 -9.56 -21.23 15.39
CA VAL A 54 -9.19 -19.90 14.94
C VAL A 54 -7.81 -20.15 14.35
N THR A 55 -7.73 -20.24 13.04
CA THR A 55 -6.46 -20.11 12.35
C THR A 55 -5.99 -18.71 12.76
N GLU A 56 -5.15 -18.70 13.80
CA GLU A 56 -4.41 -17.52 14.17
C GLU A 56 -3.69 -17.10 12.89
N PHE A 57 -4.17 -16.02 12.25
CA PHE A 57 -3.41 -15.35 11.23
C PHE A 57 -2.15 -14.87 11.95
N VAL A 58 -1.11 -15.68 11.88
CA VAL A 58 0.23 -15.24 12.29
C VAL A 58 0.57 -14.10 11.35
N GLN A 59 0.34 -12.89 11.82
CA GLN A 59 0.80 -11.69 11.13
C GLN A 59 2.30 -11.89 10.92
N PRO A 60 2.82 -11.75 9.70
CA PRO A 60 4.25 -11.86 9.48
C PRO A 60 4.97 -10.92 10.46
N LEU A 61 6.02 -11.41 11.09
CA LEU A 61 6.82 -10.72 12.12
C LEU A 61 7.57 -9.50 11.54
N GLY A 62 6.86 -8.60 10.87
CA GLY A 62 7.37 -7.38 10.24
C GLY A 62 7.06 -7.31 8.73
N PRO A 63 7.39 -6.20 8.09
CA PRO A 63 7.16 -6.01 6.65
C PRO A 63 8.06 -6.94 5.83
N VAL A 64 7.51 -7.48 4.75
CA VAL A 64 8.17 -8.37 3.79
C VAL A 64 8.68 -7.59 2.58
N VAL A 65 8.04 -6.45 2.27
CA VAL A 65 8.35 -5.60 1.13
C VAL A 65 8.69 -4.18 1.61
N ALA A 66 9.80 -3.62 1.09
CA ALA A 66 10.13 -2.21 1.27
C ALA A 66 9.86 -1.43 -0.02
N VAL A 67 9.28 -0.25 0.13
CA VAL A 67 8.99 0.72 -0.94
C VAL A 67 9.64 2.05 -0.57
N TYR A 68 10.36 2.66 -1.50
CA TYR A 68 10.90 3.99 -1.36
C TYR A 68 10.95 4.71 -2.70
N HIS A 69 11.39 5.97 -2.71
CA HIS A 69 11.47 6.82 -3.89
C HIS A 69 12.77 7.60 -3.87
N THR A 70 13.71 7.30 -4.75
CA THR A 70 14.89 8.14 -4.94
C THR A 70 14.50 9.53 -5.42
N HIS A 71 13.54 9.62 -6.36
CA HIS A 71 13.01 10.90 -6.84
C HIS A 71 11.59 11.13 -6.33
N THR A 72 11.49 11.52 -5.07
CA THR A 72 10.24 11.67 -4.32
C THR A 72 9.32 12.76 -4.86
N SER A 73 9.86 13.79 -5.55
CA SER A 73 9.07 14.91 -6.07
C SER A 73 8.41 14.66 -7.44
N GLN A 74 8.55 13.48 -8.03
CA GLN A 74 7.99 13.17 -9.36
C GLN A 74 6.46 13.24 -9.41
N ASN A 75 5.93 13.93 -10.42
CA ASN A 75 4.49 14.04 -10.71
C ASN A 75 4.13 13.41 -12.05
N TYR A 76 2.83 13.23 -12.26
CA TYR A 76 2.20 12.87 -13.54
C TYR A 76 1.40 14.06 -14.12
N ALA A 77 1.04 13.97 -15.41
CA ALA A 77 0.17 14.95 -16.02
C ALA A 77 -1.24 14.95 -15.36
N PRO A 78 -1.90 16.13 -15.29
CA PRO A 78 -1.54 17.41 -15.90
C PRO A 78 -0.68 18.32 -15.01
N LYS A 79 -0.22 17.87 -13.84
CA LYS A 79 0.65 18.67 -12.96
C LYS A 79 2.00 18.96 -13.63
N THR A 80 2.76 19.88 -13.06
CA THR A 80 4.18 20.07 -13.40
C THR A 80 4.96 18.79 -13.13
N SER A 81 6.05 18.57 -13.88
CA SER A 81 6.83 17.31 -13.81
C SER A 81 7.33 16.96 -12.40
N PHE A 82 7.55 17.97 -11.55
CA PHE A 82 8.06 17.78 -10.18
C PHE A 82 7.35 18.71 -9.19
N ALA A 83 7.12 18.22 -7.98
CA ALA A 83 6.69 18.98 -6.80
C ALA A 83 7.92 19.42 -6.00
N THR A 84 8.61 20.48 -6.41
CA THR A 84 9.91 20.87 -5.87
C THR A 84 9.91 20.99 -4.34
N GLY A 85 10.73 20.19 -3.66
CA GLY A 85 10.89 20.20 -2.21
C GLY A 85 9.70 19.56 -1.44
N GLN A 86 8.77 18.92 -2.15
CA GLN A 86 7.60 18.26 -1.58
C GLN A 86 7.44 16.85 -2.16
N PRO A 87 6.75 15.93 -1.47
CA PRO A 87 6.33 14.67 -2.07
C PRO A 87 5.44 14.92 -3.29
N GLY A 88 5.80 14.30 -4.41
CA GLY A 88 5.01 14.30 -5.64
C GLY A 88 4.00 13.16 -5.70
N ASP A 89 3.29 13.06 -6.84
CA ASP A 89 2.32 11.99 -7.10
C ASP A 89 2.94 10.59 -6.96
N ILE A 90 4.24 10.45 -7.18
CA ILE A 90 4.94 9.16 -7.11
C ILE A 90 4.80 8.50 -5.72
N VAL A 91 4.70 9.29 -4.65
CA VAL A 91 4.48 8.78 -3.29
C VAL A 91 3.10 8.15 -3.16
N GLN A 92 2.07 8.74 -3.79
CA GLN A 92 0.73 8.17 -3.87
C GLN A 92 0.74 6.84 -4.63
N ILE A 93 1.56 6.72 -5.68
CA ILE A 93 1.73 5.47 -6.42
C ILE A 93 2.39 4.38 -5.57
N GLY A 94 3.45 4.73 -4.82
CA GLY A 94 4.07 3.81 -3.84
C GLY A 94 3.09 3.38 -2.75
N GLN A 95 2.24 4.28 -2.28
CA GLN A 95 1.19 3.97 -1.31
C GLN A 95 0.15 3.00 -1.89
N ALA A 96 -0.28 3.19 -3.14
CA ALA A 96 -1.22 2.27 -3.81
C ALA A 96 -0.62 0.86 -3.97
N PHE A 97 0.68 0.76 -4.25
CA PHE A 97 1.41 -0.51 -4.29
C PHE A 97 1.45 -1.18 -2.91
N ALA A 98 1.85 -0.45 -1.86
CA ALA A 98 1.90 -0.97 -0.49
C ALA A 98 0.52 -1.44 0.00
N GLN A 99 -0.54 -0.66 -0.23
CA GLN A 99 -1.91 -1.03 0.12
C GLN A 99 -2.39 -2.30 -0.60
N ALA A 100 -2.02 -2.48 -1.87
CA ALA A 100 -2.37 -3.69 -2.62
C ALA A 100 -1.72 -4.96 -2.04
N LEU A 101 -0.53 -4.84 -1.44
CA LEU A 101 0.13 -5.91 -0.68
C LEU A 101 -0.57 -6.17 0.66
N GLU A 102 -0.86 -5.11 1.42
CA GLU A 102 -1.50 -5.19 2.74
C GLU A 102 -2.88 -5.87 2.66
N VAL A 103 -3.68 -5.54 1.64
CA VAL A 103 -4.99 -6.20 1.39
C VAL A 103 -4.85 -7.71 1.20
N ARG A 104 -3.66 -8.20 0.82
CA ARG A 104 -3.32 -9.61 0.65
C ARG A 104 -2.59 -10.21 1.85
N GLY A 105 -2.51 -9.48 2.96
CA GLY A 105 -1.83 -9.92 4.17
C GLY A 105 -0.30 -9.85 4.09
N ILE A 106 0.26 -9.16 3.09
CA ILE A 106 1.70 -8.93 2.94
C ILE A 106 2.07 -7.60 3.58
N GLY A 107 2.86 -7.62 4.64
CA GLY A 107 3.35 -6.41 5.29
C GLY A 107 4.30 -5.62 4.37
N ALA A 108 4.08 -4.31 4.27
CA ALA A 108 4.94 -3.40 3.52
C ALA A 108 5.39 -2.23 4.38
N VAL A 109 6.65 -1.80 4.21
CA VAL A 109 7.14 -0.53 4.75
C VAL A 109 7.35 0.45 3.61
N HIS A 110 6.76 1.63 3.71
CA HIS A 110 6.83 2.68 2.70
C HIS A 110 7.54 3.92 3.24
N ALA A 111 8.78 4.17 2.78
CA ALA A 111 9.56 5.35 3.11
C ALA A 111 9.22 6.50 2.14
N GLN A 112 8.83 7.66 2.70
CA GLN A 112 8.31 8.81 1.95
C GLN A 112 9.19 10.06 2.07
N SER A 113 10.43 9.92 2.56
CA SER A 113 11.37 11.02 2.71
C SER A 113 11.69 11.68 1.37
N VAL A 114 11.83 13.02 1.35
CA VAL A 114 12.21 13.76 0.14
C VAL A 114 13.73 13.71 -0.03
N HIS A 115 14.20 13.09 -1.13
CA HIS A 115 15.62 12.87 -1.40
C HIS A 115 16.20 13.76 -2.50
N ASP A 116 15.35 14.29 -3.38
CA ASP A 116 15.73 15.03 -4.59
C ASP A 116 15.66 16.57 -4.43
N TYR A 117 15.70 17.06 -3.18
CA TYR A 117 15.74 18.47 -2.83
C TYR A 117 16.77 18.72 -1.72
N PRO A 118 17.53 19.85 -1.72
CA PRO A 118 17.53 20.94 -2.72
C PRO A 118 18.30 20.61 -4.00
N VAL A 119 19.00 19.49 -4.07
CA VAL A 119 19.87 19.14 -5.18
C VAL A 119 19.45 17.80 -5.81
N PHE A 120 18.75 17.88 -6.94
CA PHE A 120 18.17 16.72 -7.63
C PHE A 120 19.18 15.59 -7.96
N ARG A 121 20.38 15.93 -8.40
CA ARG A 121 21.36 14.94 -8.85
C ARG A 121 22.01 14.10 -7.73
N VAL A 122 21.89 14.51 -6.46
CA VAL A 122 22.37 13.72 -5.30
C VAL A 122 21.24 12.89 -4.66
N ALA A 123 20.10 12.78 -5.34
CA ALA A 123 18.95 12.05 -4.82
C ALA A 123 19.26 10.58 -4.47
N TYR A 124 20.11 9.91 -5.27
CA TYR A 124 20.55 8.54 -4.98
C TYR A 124 21.39 8.44 -3.72
N GLU A 125 22.26 9.42 -3.49
CA GLU A 125 23.09 9.49 -2.28
C GLU A 125 22.22 9.72 -1.04
N ASN A 126 21.28 10.66 -1.13
CA ASN A 126 20.32 10.93 -0.04
C ASN A 126 19.41 9.73 0.25
N ALA A 127 18.91 9.05 -0.78
CA ALA A 127 18.05 7.88 -0.64
C ALA A 127 18.82 6.66 -0.07
N ALA A 128 20.13 6.57 -0.27
CA ALA A 128 20.94 5.47 0.22
C ALA A 128 20.86 5.29 1.74
N GLU A 129 20.84 6.39 2.50
CA GLU A 129 20.68 6.35 3.96
C GLU A 129 19.31 5.82 4.36
N THR A 130 18.25 6.29 3.69
CA THR A 130 16.86 5.84 3.95
C THR A 130 16.69 4.35 3.68
N VAL A 131 17.17 3.86 2.53
CA VAL A 131 16.99 2.44 2.18
C VAL A 131 17.86 1.55 3.07
N ALA A 132 19.10 1.96 3.40
CA ALA A 132 19.96 1.24 4.33
C ALA A 132 19.33 1.13 5.72
N ALA A 133 18.80 2.23 6.26
CA ALA A 133 18.08 2.25 7.53
C ALA A 133 16.83 1.36 7.50
N THR A 134 16.03 1.43 6.42
CA THR A 134 14.83 0.61 6.24
C THR A 134 15.16 -0.89 6.22
N VAL A 135 16.16 -1.30 5.45
CA VAL A 135 16.61 -2.70 5.38
C VAL A 135 17.18 -3.18 6.72
N SER A 136 17.97 -2.34 7.39
CA SER A 136 18.57 -2.68 8.69
C SER A 136 17.51 -2.86 9.79
N ALA A 137 16.48 -2.03 9.79
CA ALA A 137 15.39 -2.07 10.78
C ALA A 137 14.43 -3.23 10.58
N ASN A 138 14.34 -3.79 9.37
CA ASN A 138 13.33 -4.79 8.99
C ASN A 138 14.00 -6.06 8.44
N ARG A 139 14.38 -6.97 9.34
CA ARG A 139 15.09 -8.21 8.99
C ARG A 139 14.24 -9.24 8.22
N SER A 140 12.95 -9.06 8.18
CA SER A 140 12.00 -9.91 7.45
C SER A 140 11.85 -9.52 5.97
N LEU A 141 12.47 -8.43 5.52
CA LEU A 141 12.38 -7.98 4.13
C LEU A 141 12.90 -9.05 3.17
N GLN A 142 12.11 -9.31 2.15
CA GLN A 142 12.43 -10.19 1.03
C GLN A 142 12.64 -9.41 -0.26
N MET A 143 11.98 -8.24 -0.41
CA MET A 143 12.02 -7.46 -1.65
C MET A 143 12.09 -5.95 -1.36
N VAL A 144 12.82 -5.22 -2.19
CA VAL A 144 13.00 -3.76 -2.09
C VAL A 144 12.72 -3.10 -3.43
N PHE A 145 11.82 -2.12 -3.45
CA PHE A 145 11.36 -1.43 -4.65
C PHE A 145 11.62 0.07 -4.58
N ASP A 146 12.34 0.61 -5.56
CA ASP A 146 12.48 2.04 -5.80
C ASP A 146 11.46 2.47 -6.87
N ILE A 147 10.37 3.11 -6.46
CA ILE A 147 9.28 3.46 -7.38
C ILE A 147 9.51 4.82 -8.00
N HIS A 148 9.52 4.84 -9.33
CA HIS A 148 9.74 5.98 -10.20
C HIS A 148 8.65 6.08 -11.28
N ARG A 149 8.71 7.16 -12.05
CA ARG A 149 8.17 7.25 -13.40
C ARG A 149 9.27 7.56 -14.40
N ASP A 150 9.04 7.21 -15.66
CA ASP A 150 9.94 7.56 -16.76
C ASP A 150 9.76 9.04 -17.19
N GLY A 151 10.65 9.54 -18.02
CA GLY A 151 10.61 10.87 -18.64
C GLY A 151 10.81 10.75 -20.16
N LEU A 152 9.76 10.42 -20.90
CA LEU A 152 9.84 10.37 -22.36
C LEU A 152 9.59 11.76 -22.97
N PRO A 153 10.13 12.04 -24.18
CA PRO A 153 9.78 13.24 -24.90
C PRO A 153 8.25 13.38 -25.08
N ALA A 154 7.73 14.60 -25.03
CA ALA A 154 6.29 14.86 -25.21
C ALA A 154 5.75 14.31 -26.55
N SER A 155 6.61 14.19 -27.57
CA SER A 155 6.29 13.59 -28.87
C SER A 155 6.22 12.06 -28.86
N ALA A 156 6.60 11.40 -27.75
CA ALA A 156 6.51 9.94 -27.66
C ALA A 156 5.05 9.49 -27.69
N LYS A 157 4.77 8.45 -28.47
CA LYS A 157 3.43 7.87 -28.58
C LYS A 157 3.00 7.27 -27.25
N ALA A 158 1.73 7.46 -26.88
CA ALA A 158 1.18 6.97 -25.62
C ALA A 158 1.22 5.42 -25.51
N ASP A 159 1.09 4.70 -26.63
CA ASP A 159 1.12 3.23 -26.67
C ASP A 159 2.43 2.61 -26.16
N ARG A 160 3.52 3.40 -26.11
CA ARG A 160 4.78 2.97 -25.49
C ARG A 160 4.66 2.78 -23.98
N VAL A 161 3.77 3.53 -23.33
CA VAL A 161 3.66 3.61 -21.85
C VAL A 161 2.23 3.44 -21.33
N VAL A 162 1.26 3.19 -22.22
CA VAL A 162 -0.14 2.89 -21.89
C VAL A 162 -0.52 1.55 -22.50
N THR A 163 -1.26 0.74 -21.77
CA THR A 163 -1.91 -0.49 -22.26
C THR A 163 -3.31 -0.60 -21.63
N LYS A 164 -4.07 -1.61 -22.02
CA LYS A 164 -5.36 -1.93 -21.42
C LYS A 164 -5.30 -3.28 -20.74
N ILE A 165 -5.64 -3.32 -19.46
CA ILE A 165 -5.81 -4.54 -18.68
C ILE A 165 -7.24 -4.55 -18.16
N ASN A 166 -7.97 -5.62 -18.40
CA ASN A 166 -9.40 -5.77 -18.04
C ASN A 166 -10.26 -4.58 -18.50
N GLY A 167 -9.97 -4.07 -19.72
CA GLY A 167 -10.70 -2.95 -20.31
C GLY A 167 -10.33 -1.55 -19.80
N LEU A 168 -9.49 -1.44 -18.79
CA LEU A 168 -9.03 -0.16 -18.21
C LEU A 168 -7.64 0.21 -18.71
N GLU A 169 -7.43 1.49 -19.01
CA GLU A 169 -6.10 2.00 -19.30
C GLU A 169 -5.23 2.01 -18.06
N VAL A 170 -4.02 1.47 -18.18
CA VAL A 170 -2.98 1.40 -17.16
C VAL A 170 -1.65 1.87 -17.72
N ALA A 171 -0.79 2.36 -16.85
CA ALA A 171 0.59 2.71 -17.21
C ALA A 171 1.44 1.44 -17.33
N LYS A 172 2.22 1.31 -18.41
CA LYS A 172 3.17 0.20 -18.52
C LYS A 172 4.34 0.36 -17.55
N ILE A 173 4.88 -0.75 -17.10
CA ILE A 173 5.96 -0.81 -16.11
C ILE A 173 7.27 -1.19 -16.80
N LEU A 174 8.36 -0.45 -16.51
CA LEU A 174 9.72 -0.77 -16.90
C LEU A 174 10.53 -1.10 -15.65
N LEU A 175 11.29 -2.18 -15.69
CA LEU A 175 12.21 -2.57 -14.63
C LEU A 175 13.64 -2.14 -14.98
N VAL A 176 14.34 -1.56 -14.00
CA VAL A 176 15.71 -1.06 -14.20
C VAL A 176 16.64 -1.67 -13.17
N VAL A 177 17.75 -2.25 -13.65
CA VAL A 177 18.80 -2.85 -12.83
C VAL A 177 20.12 -2.16 -13.10
N GLY A 178 20.77 -1.74 -12.01
CA GLY A 178 22.11 -1.12 -12.04
C GLY A 178 23.20 -2.15 -12.24
N LYS A 179 24.12 -1.91 -13.18
CA LYS A 179 25.20 -2.84 -13.49
C LYS A 179 26.37 -2.79 -12.50
N ASP A 180 26.55 -1.65 -11.84
CA ASP A 180 27.75 -1.36 -11.04
C ASP A 180 27.56 -1.71 -9.57
N ASN A 181 26.81 -2.79 -9.27
CA ASN A 181 26.62 -3.24 -7.91
C ASN A 181 26.97 -4.72 -7.73
N PRO A 182 27.47 -5.14 -6.55
CA PRO A 182 27.90 -6.52 -6.30
C PRO A 182 26.73 -7.53 -6.38
N ASN A 183 25.47 -7.07 -6.21
CA ASN A 183 24.27 -7.89 -6.26
C ASN A 183 23.63 -7.92 -7.66
N TYR A 184 24.33 -7.44 -8.70
CA TYR A 184 23.78 -7.29 -10.06
C TYR A 184 23.11 -8.57 -10.57
N ALA A 185 23.76 -9.71 -10.44
CA ALA A 185 23.23 -10.98 -10.95
C ALA A 185 21.92 -11.37 -10.26
N GLN A 186 21.83 -11.19 -8.95
CA GLN A 186 20.64 -11.50 -8.15
C GLN A 186 19.51 -10.49 -8.43
N ASN A 187 19.84 -9.19 -8.48
CA ASN A 187 18.86 -8.16 -8.83
C ASN A 187 18.32 -8.34 -10.25
N LEU A 188 19.16 -8.74 -11.21
CA LEU A 188 18.72 -9.01 -12.57
C LEU A 188 17.84 -10.27 -12.65
N ALA A 189 18.19 -11.34 -11.94
CA ALA A 189 17.36 -12.55 -11.85
C ALA A 189 15.98 -12.23 -11.25
N PHE A 190 15.96 -11.49 -10.16
CA PHE A 190 14.71 -11.02 -9.53
C PHE A 190 13.86 -10.16 -10.50
N ALA A 191 14.48 -9.20 -11.19
CA ALA A 191 13.76 -8.37 -12.16
C ALA A 191 13.17 -9.20 -13.32
N LYS A 192 13.88 -10.23 -13.77
CA LYS A 192 13.41 -11.15 -14.81
C LYS A 192 12.25 -12.04 -14.35
N GLU A 193 12.30 -12.51 -13.13
CA GLU A 193 11.21 -13.26 -12.50
C GLU A 193 9.96 -12.39 -12.37
N LEU A 194 10.11 -11.14 -11.89
CA LEU A 194 9.03 -10.18 -11.78
C LEU A 194 8.42 -9.83 -13.16
N GLU A 195 9.25 -9.67 -14.21
CA GLU A 195 8.81 -9.50 -15.60
C GLU A 195 7.96 -10.69 -16.06
N ALA A 196 8.43 -11.92 -15.83
CA ALA A 196 7.73 -13.13 -16.24
C ALA A 196 6.37 -13.27 -15.54
N ARG A 197 6.32 -13.00 -14.22
CA ARG A 197 5.05 -13.01 -13.46
C ARG A 197 4.09 -11.91 -13.90
N MET A 198 4.58 -10.70 -14.19
CA MET A 198 3.73 -9.65 -14.76
C MET A 198 3.15 -10.05 -16.12
N GLU A 199 3.94 -10.66 -16.99
CA GLU A 199 3.47 -11.08 -18.31
C GLU A 199 2.48 -12.25 -18.23
N GLU A 200 2.68 -13.17 -17.30
CA GLU A 200 1.75 -14.28 -17.02
C GLU A 200 0.38 -13.78 -16.52
N MET A 201 0.37 -12.88 -15.54
CA MET A 201 -0.86 -12.41 -14.90
C MET A 201 -1.55 -11.30 -15.67
N TYR A 202 -0.77 -10.41 -16.30
CA TYR A 202 -1.23 -9.20 -16.96
C TYR A 202 -0.45 -8.93 -18.24
N PRO A 203 -0.69 -9.69 -19.33
CA PRO A 203 0.05 -9.56 -20.60
C PRO A 203 0.11 -8.11 -21.10
N GLY A 204 1.31 -7.64 -21.41
CA GLY A 204 1.57 -6.30 -21.90
C GLY A 204 1.63 -5.21 -20.80
N LEU A 205 1.56 -5.55 -19.53
CA LEU A 205 1.77 -4.62 -18.42
C LEU A 205 3.25 -4.23 -18.32
N CYS A 206 4.16 -5.20 -18.43
CA CYS A 206 5.59 -4.95 -18.42
C CYS A 206 6.09 -4.55 -19.82
N ARG A 207 6.99 -3.57 -19.88
CA ARG A 207 7.70 -3.20 -21.11
C ARG A 207 9.17 -3.60 -21.09
N GLY A 208 9.52 -4.55 -20.22
CA GLY A 208 10.81 -5.21 -20.17
C GLY A 208 11.68 -4.84 -18.99
N VAL A 209 12.84 -5.49 -18.93
CA VAL A 209 13.94 -5.21 -18.02
C VAL A 209 15.07 -4.57 -18.79
N ILE A 210 15.58 -3.44 -18.32
CA ILE A 210 16.79 -2.81 -18.86
C ILE A 210 17.87 -2.71 -17.78
N THR A 211 19.11 -2.70 -18.22
CA THR A 211 20.27 -2.49 -17.35
C THR A 211 20.93 -1.15 -17.65
N LYS A 212 21.36 -0.44 -16.61
CA LYS A 212 22.01 0.87 -16.74
C LYS A 212 23.28 0.91 -15.89
N GLU A 213 24.22 1.77 -16.27
CA GLU A 213 25.37 2.12 -15.44
C GLU A 213 24.87 2.71 -14.10
N GLY A 214 25.61 2.48 -13.02
CA GLY A 214 25.25 2.92 -11.67
C GLY A 214 24.75 1.79 -10.77
N THR A 215 24.66 2.05 -9.46
CA THR A 215 24.27 1.08 -8.43
C THR A 215 22.76 1.07 -8.15
N TYR A 216 22.09 2.20 -8.35
CA TYR A 216 20.63 2.38 -8.10
C TYR A 216 20.21 1.99 -6.68
N ASN A 217 21.11 2.11 -5.68
CA ASN A 217 20.95 1.65 -4.29
C ASN A 217 20.58 0.16 -4.15
N GLN A 218 20.74 -0.63 -5.23
CA GLN A 218 20.39 -2.06 -5.26
C GLN A 218 21.43 -2.93 -4.54
N THR A 219 22.53 -2.33 -4.06
CA THR A 219 23.51 -2.97 -3.17
C THR A 219 22.91 -3.32 -1.81
N GLN A 220 21.82 -2.70 -1.42
CA GLN A 220 21.21 -2.85 -0.09
C GLN A 220 20.45 -4.17 0.10
N HIS A 221 20.01 -4.80 -1.01
CA HIS A 221 19.26 -6.05 -0.95
C HIS A 221 19.41 -6.89 -2.23
N LEU A 222 19.43 -8.24 -2.09
CA LEU A 222 19.60 -9.16 -3.22
C LEU A 222 18.41 -9.15 -4.19
N GLN A 223 17.20 -8.92 -3.69
CA GLN A 223 15.99 -8.74 -4.46
C GLN A 223 15.57 -7.26 -4.43
N SER A 224 16.31 -6.43 -5.15
CA SER A 224 16.07 -4.99 -5.28
C SER A 224 15.96 -4.60 -6.74
N VAL A 225 14.99 -3.76 -7.08
CA VAL A 225 14.73 -3.28 -8.44
C VAL A 225 14.16 -1.86 -8.43
N ALA A 226 14.57 -1.04 -9.41
CA ALA A 226 13.91 0.23 -9.66
C ALA A 226 12.76 -0.01 -10.67
N VAL A 227 11.56 0.48 -10.32
CA VAL A 227 10.32 0.26 -11.04
C VAL A 227 9.80 1.58 -11.58
N TYR A 228 9.79 1.73 -12.88
CA TYR A 228 9.31 2.91 -13.56
C TYR A 228 7.87 2.68 -14.04
N ILE A 229 6.89 3.27 -13.36
CA ILE A 229 5.47 3.12 -13.68
C ILE A 229 5.05 4.28 -14.59
N GLY A 230 4.85 3.99 -15.86
CA GLY A 230 4.49 4.98 -16.87
C GLY A 230 5.58 6.04 -17.11
N SER A 231 5.16 7.20 -17.63
CA SER A 231 6.05 8.30 -18.02
C SER A 231 5.34 9.66 -17.93
N TYR A 232 6.13 10.71 -17.75
CA TYR A 232 5.68 12.09 -17.90
C TYR A 232 6.05 12.61 -19.31
N PRO A 233 5.16 13.29 -20.06
CA PRO A 233 3.79 13.68 -19.67
C PRO A 233 2.68 12.72 -20.12
N GLN A 234 2.99 11.49 -20.55
CA GLN A 234 2.04 10.62 -21.24
C GLN A 234 1.02 9.96 -20.32
N ASN A 235 1.34 9.79 -19.04
CA ASN A 235 0.46 9.09 -18.09
C ASN A 235 -0.17 10.04 -17.08
N THR A 236 -1.36 9.64 -16.61
CA THR A 236 -2.06 10.24 -15.47
C THR A 236 -1.80 9.45 -14.19
N VAL A 237 -2.03 10.08 -13.03
CA VAL A 237 -1.98 9.43 -11.72
C VAL A 237 -2.87 8.18 -11.69
N ALA A 238 -4.11 8.28 -12.17
CA ALA A 238 -5.07 7.18 -12.16
C ALA A 238 -4.62 5.95 -12.97
N GLN A 239 -3.90 6.15 -14.09
CA GLN A 239 -3.30 5.04 -14.86
C GLN A 239 -2.16 4.39 -14.07
N ALA A 240 -1.32 5.20 -13.42
CA ALA A 240 -0.19 4.72 -12.64
C ALA A 240 -0.63 3.99 -11.35
N GLU A 241 -1.65 4.48 -10.64
CA GLU A 241 -2.23 3.82 -9.47
C GLU A 241 -2.76 2.43 -9.79
N ARG A 242 -3.52 2.31 -10.90
CA ARG A 242 -3.99 0.99 -11.35
C ARG A 242 -2.84 0.02 -11.60
N SER A 243 -1.75 0.50 -12.20
CA SER A 243 -0.56 -0.32 -12.44
C SER A 243 0.15 -0.70 -11.16
N ALA A 244 0.23 0.20 -10.19
CA ALA A 244 0.79 -0.08 -8.85
C ALA A 244 -0.02 -1.16 -8.12
N GLN A 245 -1.34 -1.11 -8.23
CA GLN A 245 -2.23 -2.15 -7.67
C GLN A 245 -2.01 -3.51 -8.36
N LEU A 246 -1.88 -3.54 -9.69
CA LEU A 246 -1.57 -4.76 -10.43
C LEU A 246 -0.19 -5.32 -10.05
N LEU A 247 0.82 -4.46 -9.92
CA LEU A 247 2.15 -4.85 -9.44
C LEU A 247 2.08 -5.44 -8.02
N GLY A 248 1.30 -4.84 -7.12
CA GLY A 248 1.07 -5.38 -5.77
C GLY A 248 0.47 -6.79 -5.80
N ASN A 249 -0.44 -7.06 -6.73
CA ASN A 249 -1.00 -8.39 -6.92
C ASN A 249 0.07 -9.40 -7.37
N VAL A 250 0.92 -9.02 -8.31
CA VAL A 250 2.03 -9.87 -8.80
C VAL A 250 3.01 -10.18 -7.68
N VAL A 251 3.47 -9.15 -6.95
CA VAL A 251 4.42 -9.33 -5.85
C VAL A 251 3.83 -10.16 -4.72
N ALA A 252 2.55 -10.00 -4.40
CA ALA A 252 1.88 -10.83 -3.41
C ALA A 252 1.88 -12.32 -3.79
N THR A 253 1.65 -12.64 -5.07
CA THR A 253 1.74 -14.02 -5.57
C THR A 253 3.17 -14.57 -5.41
N MET A 254 4.19 -13.78 -5.73
CA MET A 254 5.60 -14.20 -5.58
C MET A 254 5.99 -14.47 -4.12
N VAL A 255 5.42 -13.73 -3.16
CA VAL A 255 5.65 -13.95 -1.72
C VAL A 255 4.93 -15.20 -1.22
N GLN A 256 3.71 -15.44 -1.68
CA GLN A 256 2.86 -16.54 -1.21
C GLN A 256 3.17 -17.88 -1.89
N GLU A 257 3.68 -17.86 -3.11
CA GLU A 257 4.03 -19.01 -3.93
C GLU A 257 5.48 -18.90 -4.42
N PRO A 258 6.47 -18.96 -3.50
CA PRO A 258 7.87 -18.97 -3.91
C PRO A 258 8.15 -20.25 -4.70
N TYR A 259 8.91 -20.13 -5.81
CA TYR A 259 9.33 -21.27 -6.65
C TYR A 259 10.22 -22.26 -5.92
#